data_4d80b64b1b08644b2279e72938f10776
#
_entry.id   4d80b64b1b08644b2279e72938f10776
#
_cell.length_a   1.000
_cell.length_b   1.000
_cell.length_c   1.000
_cell.angle_alpha   90.00
_cell.angle_beta   90.00
_cell.angle_gamma   90.00
#
_symmetry.space_group_name_H-M   'P 1'
#
loop_
_entity.id
_entity.type
_entity.pdbx_description
1 polymer ?
#
loop_
_entity_poly.entity_id
_entity_poly.type
_entity_poly.pdbx_seq_one_letter_code
_entity_poly.pdbx_strand_id
1 'polypeptide(L)'
;MRVFVTGAAGFIGSGVVPDLIAAGHTVTGLARSDANVETLKRMGADVLHGSLEDIDSLKRGVTEADGVIHLAFIHDFAKFAENGQIDKRAIEAMGETLAGTNKPLVVTSGVGLLTPGRLSTEEDAAREGAALPR
;
A
#
# COMPACT_ATOMS: atom_id res chain seq x y z
N MET A 1 10.76 -14.15 1.39
CA MET A 1 10.95 -12.77 0.87
C MET A 1 10.71 -11.80 2.02
N ARG A 2 11.39 -10.66 1.99
CA ARG A 2 11.04 -9.51 2.85
C ARG A 2 10.03 -8.67 2.09
N VAL A 3 8.85 -8.48 2.67
CA VAL A 3 7.75 -7.73 2.03
C VAL A 3 7.50 -6.44 2.82
N PHE A 4 7.61 -5.30 2.15
CA PHE A 4 7.23 -4.01 2.72
C PHE A 4 5.75 -3.76 2.47
N VAL A 5 4.98 -3.48 3.54
CA VAL A 5 3.53 -3.31 3.46
C VAL A 5 3.14 -1.96 4.03
N THR A 6 2.55 -1.10 3.19
CA THR A 6 1.88 0.11 3.69
C THR A 6 0.42 -0.21 4.03
N GLY A 7 -0.14 0.47 5.04
CA GLY A 7 -1.49 0.13 5.51
C GLY A 7 -1.59 -1.23 6.23
N ALA A 8 -0.45 -1.77 6.64
CA ALA A 8 -0.32 -3.10 7.26
C ALA A 8 -1.15 -3.29 8.54
N ALA A 9 -1.34 -2.24 9.34
CA ALA A 9 -2.18 -2.26 10.54
C ALA A 9 -3.66 -1.91 10.25
N GLY A 10 -4.05 -1.68 8.98
CA GLY A 10 -5.41 -1.37 8.58
C GLY A 10 -6.29 -2.61 8.40
N PHE A 11 -7.54 -2.39 7.96
CA PHE A 11 -8.51 -3.47 7.78
C PHE A 11 -8.02 -4.59 6.85
N ILE A 12 -7.55 -4.25 5.65
CA ILE A 12 -7.02 -5.23 4.69
C ILE A 12 -5.69 -5.79 5.20
N GLY A 13 -4.80 -4.92 5.73
CA GLY A 13 -3.49 -5.32 6.23
C GLY A 13 -3.56 -6.34 7.37
N SER A 14 -4.59 -6.25 8.23
CA SER A 14 -4.79 -7.21 9.33
C SER A 14 -5.05 -8.65 8.88
N GLY A 15 -5.48 -8.85 7.64
CA GLY A 15 -5.57 -10.19 7.02
C GLY A 15 -4.30 -10.53 6.24
N VAL A 16 -3.82 -9.60 5.41
CA VAL A 16 -2.68 -9.84 4.51
C VAL A 16 -1.37 -10.10 5.27
N VAL A 17 -1.10 -9.37 6.35
CA VAL A 17 0.17 -9.51 7.10
C VAL A 17 0.31 -10.89 7.75
N PRO A 18 -0.67 -11.42 8.49
CA PRO A 18 -0.59 -12.78 9.02
C PRO A 18 -0.45 -13.86 7.94
N ASP A 19 -1.15 -13.72 6.82
CA ASP A 19 -1.08 -14.67 5.71
C ASP A 19 0.32 -14.71 5.08
N LEU A 20 0.95 -13.55 4.88
CA LEU A 20 2.33 -13.46 4.40
C LEU A 20 3.31 -14.14 5.36
N ILE A 21 3.15 -13.89 6.67
CA ILE A 21 4.01 -14.50 7.70
C ILE A 21 3.80 -16.03 7.74
N ALA A 22 2.56 -16.48 7.69
CA ALA A 22 2.23 -17.92 7.64
C ALA A 22 2.79 -18.60 6.39
N ALA A 23 2.90 -17.86 5.27
CA ALA A 23 3.55 -18.34 4.04
C ALA A 23 5.09 -18.29 4.10
N GLY A 24 5.68 -17.92 5.23
CA GLY A 24 7.14 -17.90 5.43
C GLY A 24 7.84 -16.63 4.96
N HIS A 25 7.11 -15.54 4.77
CA HIS A 25 7.68 -14.23 4.45
C HIS A 25 7.97 -13.44 5.72
N THR A 26 8.97 -12.57 5.67
CA THR A 26 9.20 -11.54 6.69
C THR A 26 8.48 -10.27 6.23
N VAL A 27 7.69 -9.66 7.11
CA VAL A 27 6.91 -8.45 6.78
C VAL A 27 7.44 -7.26 7.56
N THR A 28 7.68 -6.14 6.88
CA THR A 28 7.92 -4.83 7.48
C THR A 28 6.72 -3.93 7.18
N GLY A 29 5.99 -3.54 8.21
CA GLY A 29 4.82 -2.67 8.10
C GLY A 29 5.17 -1.20 8.33
N LEU A 30 4.64 -0.30 7.49
CA LEU A 30 4.72 1.15 7.72
C LEU A 30 3.74 1.56 8.81
N ALA A 31 4.22 2.23 9.86
CA ALA A 31 3.42 2.71 10.97
C ALA A 31 3.65 4.19 11.26
N ARG A 32 2.57 4.98 11.35
CA ARG A 32 2.62 6.40 11.71
C ARG A 32 2.26 6.71 13.17
N SER A 33 1.72 5.74 13.90
CA SER A 33 1.28 5.90 15.29
C SER A 33 1.71 4.72 16.16
N ASP A 34 1.84 4.95 17.46
CA ASP A 34 2.19 3.90 18.43
C ASP A 34 1.17 2.76 18.44
N ALA A 35 -0.13 3.07 18.25
CA ALA A 35 -1.17 2.05 18.15
C ALA A 35 -0.95 1.11 16.95
N ASN A 36 -0.50 1.66 15.81
CA ASN A 36 -0.16 0.85 14.64
C ASN A 36 1.10 0.01 14.90
N VAL A 37 2.10 0.57 15.57
CA VAL A 37 3.31 -0.15 15.99
C VAL A 37 2.97 -1.37 16.83
N GLU A 38 2.13 -1.20 17.87
CA GLU A 38 1.70 -2.30 18.74
C GLU A 38 0.89 -3.36 17.98
N THR A 39 0.08 -2.93 17.01
CA THR A 39 -0.68 -3.85 16.17
C THR A 39 0.24 -4.69 15.28
N LEU A 40 1.23 -4.09 14.63
CA LEU A 40 2.20 -4.79 13.80
C LEU A 40 3.05 -5.77 14.60
N LYS A 41 3.54 -5.37 15.78
CA LYS A 41 4.29 -6.27 16.69
C LYS A 41 3.48 -7.49 17.11
N ARG A 42 2.19 -7.30 17.45
CA ARG A 42 1.30 -8.43 17.79
C ARG A 42 1.09 -9.40 16.64
N MET A 43 1.14 -8.93 15.39
CA MET A 43 1.06 -9.77 14.20
C MET A 43 2.38 -10.45 13.84
N GLY A 44 3.49 -10.12 14.55
CA GLY A 44 4.81 -10.66 14.25
C GLY A 44 5.55 -9.96 13.12
N ALA A 45 5.11 -8.77 12.75
CA ALA A 45 5.75 -7.95 11.71
C ALA A 45 6.79 -6.99 12.30
N ASP A 46 7.84 -6.73 11.54
CA ASP A 46 8.75 -5.63 11.79
C ASP A 46 8.07 -4.28 11.52
N VAL A 47 8.60 -3.22 12.12
CA VAL A 47 8.01 -1.89 12.04
C VAL A 47 8.98 -0.89 11.42
N LEU A 48 8.52 -0.18 10.40
CA LEU A 48 9.15 1.03 9.90
C LEU A 48 8.28 2.25 10.26
N HIS A 49 8.82 3.17 11.03
CA HIS A 49 8.14 4.44 11.32
C HIS A 49 8.13 5.35 10.10
N GLY A 50 6.96 5.87 9.75
CA GLY A 50 6.78 6.77 8.61
C GLY A 50 5.31 6.94 8.23
N SER A 51 5.07 7.65 7.14
CA SER A 51 3.73 7.90 6.59
C SER A 51 3.75 7.95 5.06
N LEU A 52 2.56 8.03 4.43
CA LEU A 52 2.46 8.22 2.96
C LEU A 52 3.02 9.58 2.49
N GLU A 53 3.09 10.55 3.39
CA GLU A 53 3.63 11.89 3.10
C GLU A 53 5.16 11.94 3.30
N ASP A 54 5.73 11.01 4.06
CA ASP A 54 7.18 10.86 4.27
C ASP A 54 7.78 9.94 3.20
N ILE A 55 8.08 10.54 2.05
CA ILE A 55 8.63 9.83 0.88
C ILE A 55 9.95 9.12 1.21
N ASP A 56 10.78 9.67 2.09
CA ASP A 56 12.04 9.04 2.48
C ASP A 56 11.81 7.76 3.27
N SER A 57 10.78 7.71 4.12
CA SER A 57 10.39 6.46 4.81
C SER A 57 9.93 5.40 3.81
N LEU A 58 9.15 5.78 2.81
CA LEU A 58 8.71 4.85 1.75
C LEU A 58 9.91 4.28 0.98
N LYS A 59 10.82 5.15 0.53
CA LYS A 59 12.03 4.72 -0.20
C LYS A 59 12.91 3.78 0.63
N ARG A 60 13.09 4.03 1.93
CA ARG A 60 13.81 3.11 2.83
C ARG A 60 13.13 1.73 2.88
N GLY A 61 11.82 1.68 3.14
CA GLY A 61 11.08 0.43 3.19
C GLY A 61 11.18 -0.38 1.90
N VAL A 62 11.05 0.28 0.76
CA VAL A 62 11.17 -0.34 -0.58
C VAL A 62 12.57 -0.87 -0.84
N THR A 63 13.60 -0.10 -0.50
CA THR A 63 15.01 -0.48 -0.74
C THR A 63 15.38 -1.77 -0.02
N GLU A 64 14.92 -1.93 1.22
CA GLU A 64 15.22 -3.07 2.08
C GLU A 64 14.36 -4.31 1.77
N ALA A 65 13.28 -4.15 1.02
CA ALA A 65 12.33 -5.21 0.69
C ALA A 65 12.69 -5.95 -0.60
N ASP A 66 12.17 -7.17 -0.75
CA ASP A 66 12.19 -7.98 -1.96
C ASP A 66 10.91 -7.78 -2.80
N GLY A 67 9.87 -7.19 -2.22
CA GLY A 67 8.61 -6.83 -2.86
C GLY A 67 7.79 -5.89 -1.99
N VAL A 68 6.82 -5.19 -2.59
CA VAL A 68 6.01 -4.15 -1.94
C VAL A 68 4.53 -4.43 -2.14
N ILE A 69 3.75 -4.28 -1.07
CA ILE A 69 2.28 -4.29 -1.12
C ILE A 69 1.77 -2.96 -0.56
N HIS A 70 1.09 -2.20 -1.39
CA HIS A 70 0.55 -0.90 -1.03
C HIS A 70 -0.97 -0.99 -0.78
N LEU A 71 -1.36 -1.02 0.51
CA LEU A 71 -2.76 -1.09 0.97
C LEU A 71 -3.23 0.21 1.60
N ALA A 72 -2.32 1.13 1.91
CA ALA A 72 -2.66 2.36 2.60
C ALA A 72 -3.45 3.32 1.71
N PHE A 73 -4.43 3.99 2.30
CA PHE A 73 -5.11 5.15 1.75
C PHE A 73 -5.60 6.03 2.90
N ILE A 74 -5.57 7.36 2.74
CA ILE A 74 -6.07 8.29 3.75
C ILE A 74 -7.59 8.47 3.54
N HIS A 75 -8.41 7.91 4.45
CA HIS A 75 -9.87 7.89 4.35
C HIS A 75 -10.51 9.14 4.98
N ASP A 76 -9.99 10.33 4.69
CA ASP A 76 -10.67 11.60 4.95
C ASP A 76 -11.40 12.05 3.68
N PHE A 77 -12.69 11.74 3.60
CA PHE A 77 -13.49 12.02 2.41
C PHE A 77 -13.70 13.52 2.14
N ALA A 78 -13.53 14.38 3.15
CA ALA A 78 -13.57 15.82 2.95
C ALA A 78 -12.37 16.34 2.12
N LYS A 79 -11.26 15.59 2.12
CA LYS A 79 -10.02 15.89 1.40
C LYS A 79 -9.69 14.82 0.36
N PHE A 80 -10.68 14.19 -0.21
CA PHE A 80 -10.50 13.02 -1.07
C PHE A 80 -9.53 13.27 -2.24
N ALA A 81 -9.65 14.41 -2.92
CA ALA A 81 -8.78 14.76 -4.04
C ALA A 81 -7.31 14.97 -3.59
N GLU A 82 -7.11 15.64 -2.45
CA GLU A 82 -5.79 15.84 -1.85
C GLU A 82 -5.16 14.50 -1.42
N ASN A 83 -5.94 13.65 -0.75
CA ASN A 83 -5.51 12.32 -0.34
C ASN A 83 -5.15 11.42 -1.52
N GLY A 84 -5.89 11.53 -2.62
CA GLY A 84 -5.54 10.85 -3.87
C GLY A 84 -4.20 11.33 -4.47
N GLN A 85 -3.87 12.62 -4.35
CA GLN A 85 -2.56 13.13 -4.78
C GLN A 85 -1.42 12.67 -3.87
N ILE A 86 -1.66 12.54 -2.56
CA ILE A 86 -0.69 11.95 -1.63
C ILE A 86 -0.42 10.49 -2.01
N ASP A 87 -1.48 9.73 -2.23
CA ASP A 87 -1.41 8.33 -2.63
C ASP A 87 -0.65 8.13 -3.96
N LYS A 88 -0.99 8.93 -4.97
CA LYS A 88 -0.30 8.93 -6.26
C LYS A 88 1.20 9.17 -6.09
N ARG A 89 1.61 10.20 -5.34
CA ARG A 89 3.04 10.47 -5.09
C ARG A 89 3.74 9.34 -4.36
N ALA A 90 3.05 8.69 -3.41
CA ALA A 90 3.58 7.54 -2.71
C ALA A 90 3.82 6.35 -3.66
N ILE A 91 2.86 6.05 -4.54
CA ILE A 91 2.98 4.98 -5.55
C ILE A 91 4.11 5.29 -6.53
N GLU A 92 4.18 6.52 -7.04
CA GLU A 92 5.25 6.96 -7.96
C GLU A 92 6.63 6.81 -7.31
N ALA A 93 6.80 7.27 -6.07
CA ALA A 93 8.08 7.17 -5.35
C ALA A 93 8.51 5.71 -5.10
N MET A 94 7.57 4.83 -4.76
CA MET A 94 7.84 3.39 -4.61
C MET A 94 8.20 2.75 -5.95
N GLY A 95 7.46 3.06 -7.02
CA GLY A 95 7.72 2.56 -8.36
C GLY A 95 9.07 3.01 -8.90
N GLU A 96 9.43 4.28 -8.74
CA GLU A 96 10.75 4.82 -9.11
C GLU A 96 11.89 4.11 -8.37
N THR A 97 11.70 3.83 -7.07
CA THR A 97 12.71 3.13 -6.27
C THR A 97 12.88 1.67 -6.72
N LEU A 98 11.83 1.04 -7.22
CA LEU A 98 11.85 -0.34 -7.74
C LEU A 98 12.33 -0.42 -9.19
N ALA A 99 12.39 0.68 -9.92
CA ALA A 99 12.74 0.68 -11.33
C ALA A 99 14.07 -0.04 -11.60
N GLY A 100 14.07 -0.96 -12.55
CA GLY A 100 15.23 -1.78 -12.91
C GLY A 100 15.58 -2.92 -11.94
N THR A 101 14.78 -3.16 -10.89
CA THR A 101 15.09 -4.20 -9.88
C THR A 101 14.39 -5.53 -10.11
N ASN A 102 13.39 -5.64 -10.97
CA ASN A 102 12.47 -6.78 -11.12
C ASN A 102 11.70 -7.17 -9.83
N LYS A 103 11.70 -6.33 -8.79
CA LYS A 103 10.92 -6.56 -7.57
C LYS A 103 9.45 -6.19 -7.81
N PRO A 104 8.48 -6.98 -7.31
CA PRO A 104 7.07 -6.71 -7.53
C PRO A 104 6.57 -5.52 -6.68
N LEU A 105 5.66 -4.74 -7.25
CA LEU A 105 4.82 -3.76 -6.56
C LEU A 105 3.35 -4.13 -6.79
N VAL A 106 2.63 -4.45 -5.73
CA VAL A 106 1.18 -4.68 -5.74
C VAL A 106 0.48 -3.46 -5.15
N VAL A 107 -0.42 -2.86 -5.89
CA VAL A 107 -1.17 -1.67 -5.49
C VAL A 107 -2.65 -2.00 -5.40
N THR A 108 -3.30 -1.61 -4.31
CA THR A 108 -4.75 -1.74 -4.15
C THR A 108 -5.45 -0.65 -4.96
N SER A 109 -6.42 -1.04 -5.78
CA SER A 109 -7.29 -0.12 -6.51
C SER A 109 -8.75 -0.27 -6.06
N GLY A 110 -9.61 0.66 -6.45
CA GLY A 110 -11.03 0.65 -6.13
C GLY A 110 -11.91 0.34 -7.34
N VAL A 111 -12.95 -0.45 -7.13
CA VAL A 111 -13.94 -0.81 -8.19
C VAL A 111 -14.68 0.40 -8.76
N GLY A 112 -14.68 1.55 -8.06
CA GLY A 112 -15.24 2.81 -8.57
C GLY A 112 -14.56 3.36 -9.82
N LEU A 113 -13.40 2.84 -10.19
CA LEU A 113 -12.69 3.16 -11.44
C LEU A 113 -13.25 2.40 -12.66
N LEU A 114 -14.06 1.38 -12.44
CA LEU A 114 -14.59 0.52 -13.47
C LEU A 114 -15.89 1.11 -14.07
N THR A 115 -16.31 0.57 -15.21
CA THR A 115 -17.52 1.03 -15.93
C THR A 115 -18.77 0.69 -15.13
N PRO A 116 -19.60 1.66 -14.72
CA PRO A 116 -20.83 1.39 -13.98
C PRO A 116 -21.90 0.72 -14.86
N GLY A 117 -22.89 0.11 -14.20
CA GLY A 117 -24.07 -0.47 -14.86
C GLY A 117 -23.91 -1.90 -15.38
N ARG A 118 -22.76 -2.54 -15.18
CA ARG A 118 -22.54 -3.96 -15.47
C ARG A 118 -21.71 -4.63 -14.37
N LEU A 119 -21.75 -5.95 -14.30
CA LEU A 119 -20.82 -6.71 -13.48
C LEU A 119 -19.41 -6.54 -14.05
N SER A 120 -18.48 -6.13 -13.23
CA SER A 120 -17.06 -6.00 -13.59
C SER A 120 -16.26 -7.19 -13.03
N THR A 121 -15.17 -7.52 -13.72
CA THR A 121 -14.25 -8.59 -13.36
C THR A 121 -12.84 -8.04 -13.27
N GLU A 122 -11.89 -8.85 -12.83
CA GLU A 122 -10.47 -8.51 -12.76
C GLU A 122 -9.81 -8.27 -14.15
N GLU A 123 -10.48 -8.65 -15.21
CA GLU A 123 -10.02 -8.40 -16.60
C GLU A 123 -10.39 -7.01 -17.10
N ASP A 124 -11.26 -6.28 -16.38
CA ASP A 124 -11.72 -4.96 -16.78
C ASP A 124 -10.67 -3.89 -16.47
N ALA A 125 -10.30 -3.13 -17.49
CA ALA A 125 -9.44 -1.96 -17.33
C ALA A 125 -10.17 -0.80 -16.64
N ALA A 126 -9.42 0.03 -15.94
CA ALA A 126 -9.93 1.29 -15.41
C ALA A 126 -10.47 2.18 -16.54
N ARG A 127 -11.58 2.85 -16.29
CA ARG A 127 -12.20 3.78 -17.25
C ARG A 127 -11.31 4.99 -17.45
N GLU A 128 -11.03 5.35 -18.72
CA GLU A 128 -10.34 6.59 -19.05
C GLU A 128 -11.12 7.80 -18.51
N GLY A 129 -10.41 8.76 -17.91
CA GLY A 129 -11.02 9.97 -17.33
C GLY A 129 -11.80 9.73 -16.04
N ALA A 130 -11.62 8.58 -15.36
CA ALA A 130 -12.14 8.41 -14.01
C ALA A 130 -11.60 9.53 -13.11
N ALA A 131 -12.49 10.16 -12.32
CA ALA A 131 -12.17 11.34 -11.50
C ALA A 131 -11.26 11.06 -10.29
N LEU A 132 -10.61 9.89 -10.24
CA LEU A 132 -9.71 9.50 -9.18
C LEU A 132 -8.26 9.69 -9.66
N PRO A 133 -7.41 10.36 -8.89
CA PRO A 133 -6.03 10.68 -9.28
C PRO A 133 -5.04 9.50 -9.23
N ARG A 134 -5.52 8.31 -8.92
CA ARG A 134 -4.74 7.06 -8.92
C ARG A 134 -4.42 6.56 -10.31
#